data_57158bc3d63ed43ec517776712b57004
#
_entry.id   57158bc3d63ed43ec517776712b57004
#
_cell.length_a   1.000
_cell.length_b   1.000
_cell.length_c   1.000
_cell.angle_alpha   90.00
_cell.angle_beta   90.00
_cell.angle_gamma   90.00
#
_symmetry.space_group_name_H-M   'P 1'
#
loop_
_entity.id
_entity.type
_entity.pdbx_description
1 polymer ?
#
loop_
_entity_poly.entity_id
_entity_poly.type
_entity_poly.pdbx_seq_one_letter_code
_entity_poly.pdbx_strand_id
1 'polypeptide(L)'
;SNWYGIQLARLSHRLSLTVIALLIFAGGTGLVFHFLPTSFVPAEDSGYYMIAVNEPPGATSERTMATLEKIASFLEGKNDPEKPKDEQLFQEVFTVAGFDLLGGGQKSSAGVIFATMSDWKYRTTQATSINAMVGQTFGFAAQGVPEATVIAMNPPSIPGLGTTGGFSMYIINKAGDSPQVMAERANEFLAEARKSPAIQSIYTTFDTSTPSLQFDVNREKAA
;
A
#
# COMPACT_ATOMS: atom_id res chain seq x y z
N SER A 1 -50.21 -8.64 -16.99
CA SER A 1 -49.37 -9.88 -16.94
C SER A 1 -49.58 -10.84 -18.10
N ASN A 2 -50.62 -10.63 -18.97
CA ASN A 2 -50.87 -11.51 -20.14
C ASN A 2 -49.78 -11.43 -21.21
N TRP A 3 -49.11 -10.29 -21.37
CA TRP A 3 -48.04 -10.11 -22.35
C TRP A 3 -46.85 -11.04 -22.10
N TYR A 4 -46.43 -11.18 -20.84
CA TYR A 4 -45.34 -12.09 -20.45
C TYR A 4 -45.65 -13.55 -20.76
N GLY A 5 -46.89 -14.02 -20.45
CA GLY A 5 -47.35 -15.38 -20.75
C GLY A 5 -47.34 -15.70 -22.25
N ILE A 6 -47.78 -14.74 -23.10
CA ILE A 6 -47.76 -14.91 -24.56
C ILE A 6 -46.34 -15.00 -25.10
N GLN A 7 -45.40 -14.17 -24.60
CA GLN A 7 -44.01 -14.21 -25.03
C GLN A 7 -43.33 -15.50 -24.59
N LEU A 8 -43.58 -15.97 -23.35
CA LEU A 8 -43.06 -17.21 -22.83
C LEU A 8 -43.55 -18.42 -23.63
N ALA A 9 -44.85 -18.48 -23.98
CA ALA A 9 -45.43 -19.51 -24.82
C ALA A 9 -44.83 -19.55 -26.23
N ARG A 10 -44.56 -18.37 -26.82
CA ARG A 10 -43.90 -18.28 -28.13
C ARG A 10 -42.45 -18.76 -28.08
N LEU A 11 -41.72 -18.46 -27.00
CA LEU A 11 -40.36 -18.87 -26.82
C LEU A 11 -40.24 -20.38 -26.59
N SER A 12 -41.14 -20.99 -25.80
CA SER A 12 -41.15 -22.42 -25.51
C SER A 12 -41.49 -23.32 -26.73
N HIS A 13 -42.22 -22.78 -27.68
CA HIS A 13 -42.50 -23.48 -28.95
C HIS A 13 -41.33 -23.47 -29.95
N ARG A 14 -40.31 -22.62 -29.72
CA ARG A 14 -39.12 -22.53 -30.58
C ARG A 14 -37.87 -22.98 -29.77
N LEU A 15 -37.74 -24.27 -29.59
CA LEU A 15 -36.66 -24.86 -28.78
C LEU A 15 -35.26 -24.36 -29.18
N SER A 16 -35.01 -24.20 -30.49
CA SER A 16 -33.74 -23.69 -31.00
C SER A 16 -33.45 -22.25 -30.54
N LEU A 17 -34.48 -21.38 -30.52
CA LEU A 17 -34.35 -20.01 -30.10
C LEU A 17 -34.11 -19.88 -28.60
N THR A 18 -34.75 -20.75 -27.81
CA THR A 18 -34.53 -20.86 -26.35
C THR A 18 -33.14 -21.32 -26.02
N VAL A 19 -32.64 -22.36 -26.75
CA VAL A 19 -31.25 -22.86 -26.55
C VAL A 19 -30.22 -21.79 -26.92
N ILE A 20 -30.42 -21.07 -28.05
CA ILE A 20 -29.52 -19.97 -28.43
C ILE A 20 -29.52 -18.86 -27.37
N ALA A 21 -30.70 -18.45 -26.88
CA ALA A 21 -30.79 -17.46 -25.82
C ALA A 21 -30.07 -17.90 -24.51
N LEU A 22 -30.22 -19.17 -24.13
CA LEU A 22 -29.54 -19.76 -22.98
C LEU A 22 -28.01 -19.76 -23.16
N LEU A 23 -27.53 -20.11 -24.35
CA LEU A 23 -26.10 -20.11 -24.66
C LEU A 23 -25.52 -18.68 -24.65
N ILE A 24 -26.25 -17.71 -25.18
CA ILE A 24 -25.84 -16.29 -25.13
C ILE A 24 -25.78 -15.82 -23.67
N PHE A 25 -26.79 -16.15 -22.86
CA PHE A 25 -26.84 -15.79 -21.47
C PHE A 25 -25.71 -16.45 -20.68
N ALA A 26 -25.50 -17.75 -20.85
CA ALA A 26 -24.44 -18.50 -20.21
C ALA A 26 -23.06 -17.99 -20.63
N GLY A 27 -22.85 -17.74 -21.92
CA GLY A 27 -21.61 -17.15 -22.45
C GLY A 27 -21.36 -15.73 -21.91
N GLY A 28 -22.40 -14.89 -21.89
CA GLY A 28 -22.33 -13.55 -21.30
C GLY A 28 -22.00 -13.58 -19.80
N THR A 29 -22.65 -14.46 -19.07
CA THR A 29 -22.34 -14.67 -17.63
C THR A 29 -20.91 -15.15 -17.43
N GLY A 30 -20.45 -16.13 -18.20
CA GLY A 30 -19.07 -16.62 -18.13
C GLY A 30 -18.06 -15.50 -18.44
N LEU A 31 -18.35 -14.66 -19.43
CA LEU A 31 -17.51 -13.53 -19.79
C LEU A 31 -17.47 -12.49 -18.69
N VAL A 32 -18.59 -12.17 -18.07
CA VAL A 32 -18.62 -11.25 -16.91
C VAL A 32 -17.82 -11.82 -15.75
N PHE A 33 -17.99 -13.10 -15.41
CA PHE A 33 -17.20 -13.72 -14.34
C PHE A 33 -15.70 -13.73 -14.62
N HIS A 34 -15.29 -13.84 -15.89
CA HIS A 34 -13.88 -13.79 -16.27
C HIS A 34 -13.25 -12.41 -16.02
N PHE A 35 -14.02 -11.33 -16.20
CA PHE A 35 -13.54 -9.97 -16.00
C PHE A 35 -13.81 -9.41 -14.59
N LEU A 36 -14.61 -10.06 -13.79
CA LEU A 36 -14.82 -9.63 -12.41
C LEU A 36 -13.55 -9.89 -11.58
N PRO A 37 -13.01 -8.86 -10.90
CA PRO A 37 -11.92 -9.07 -9.96
C PRO A 37 -12.39 -9.96 -8.81
N THR A 38 -11.75 -11.12 -8.66
CA THR A 38 -12.00 -12.04 -7.54
C THR A 38 -11.13 -11.64 -6.37
N SER A 39 -11.64 -10.78 -5.50
CA SER A 39 -11.00 -10.43 -4.23
C SER A 39 -11.98 -10.68 -3.09
N PHE A 40 -11.48 -11.24 -1.98
CA PHE A 40 -12.29 -11.43 -0.77
C PHE A 40 -12.74 -10.09 -0.19
N VAL A 41 -11.86 -9.09 -0.21
CA VAL A 41 -12.15 -7.70 0.12
C VAL A 41 -11.50 -6.84 -0.95
N PRO A 42 -12.27 -6.12 -1.79
CA PRO A 42 -11.71 -5.18 -2.74
C PRO A 42 -10.95 -4.08 -2.01
N ALA A 43 -9.85 -3.60 -2.60
CA ALA A 43 -9.19 -2.40 -2.12
C ALA A 43 -10.12 -1.20 -2.35
N GLU A 44 -10.54 -0.57 -1.26
CA GLU A 44 -11.42 0.60 -1.31
C GLU A 44 -10.60 1.88 -1.19
N ASP A 45 -11.10 2.95 -1.78
CA ASP A 45 -10.57 4.30 -1.57
C ASP A 45 -11.15 4.85 -0.28
N SER A 46 -10.36 4.75 0.80
CA SER A 46 -10.75 5.22 2.14
C SER A 46 -10.64 6.73 2.32
N GLY A 47 -10.27 7.47 1.29
CA GLY A 47 -10.07 8.92 1.34
C GLY A 47 -8.75 9.35 2.01
N TYR A 48 -7.89 8.42 2.40
CA TYR A 48 -6.54 8.68 2.91
C TYR A 48 -5.60 7.52 2.61
N TYR A 49 -4.32 7.77 2.56
CA TYR A 49 -3.30 6.75 2.47
C TYR A 49 -2.10 7.07 3.37
N MET A 50 -1.30 6.08 3.64
CA MET A 50 -0.15 6.16 4.52
C MET A 50 1.14 6.00 3.74
N ILE A 51 2.19 6.71 4.17
CA ILE A 51 3.52 6.62 3.58
C ILE A 51 4.50 6.35 4.72
N ALA A 52 5.02 5.13 4.75
CA ALA A 52 6.12 4.79 5.64
C ALA A 52 7.45 5.19 5.00
N VAL A 53 8.29 5.86 5.76
CA VAL A 53 9.60 6.31 5.33
C VAL A 53 10.64 5.74 6.29
N ASN A 54 11.62 5.05 5.75
CA ASN A 54 12.77 4.55 6.49
C ASN A 54 14.05 5.11 5.88
N GLU A 55 14.72 5.96 6.63
CA GLU A 55 16.05 6.47 6.33
C GLU A 55 17.11 5.39 6.59
N PRO A 56 18.32 5.53 6.02
CA PRO A 56 19.44 4.66 6.36
C PRO A 56 19.70 4.62 7.87
N PRO A 57 20.20 3.49 8.38
CA PRO A 57 20.51 3.32 9.80
C PRO A 57 21.44 4.41 10.32
N GLY A 58 21.12 4.93 11.51
CA GLY A 58 21.87 6.04 12.11
C GLY A 58 21.40 7.43 11.71
N ALA A 59 20.39 7.56 10.86
CA ALA A 59 19.78 8.86 10.56
C ALA A 59 19.13 9.46 11.82
N THR A 60 19.30 10.77 11.99
CA THR A 60 18.68 11.52 13.09
C THR A 60 17.22 11.80 12.80
N SER A 61 16.44 12.09 13.85
CA SER A 61 15.04 12.48 13.68
C SER A 61 14.87 13.74 12.84
N GLU A 62 15.84 14.69 12.89
CA GLU A 62 15.82 15.90 12.08
C GLU A 62 15.98 15.58 10.59
N ARG A 63 16.90 14.66 10.26
CA ARG A 63 17.07 14.21 8.87
C ARG A 63 15.80 13.50 8.37
N THR A 64 15.25 12.61 9.20
CA THR A 64 14.00 11.94 8.89
C THR A 64 12.86 12.93 8.66
N MET A 65 12.75 13.95 9.54
CA MET A 65 11.73 15.01 9.37
C MET A 65 11.93 15.76 8.07
N ALA A 66 13.15 16.14 7.72
CA ALA A 66 13.43 16.84 6.46
C ALA A 66 13.03 16.02 5.22
N THR A 67 13.17 14.71 5.26
CA THR A 67 12.70 13.80 4.19
C THR A 67 11.18 13.73 4.16
N LEU A 68 10.52 13.62 5.32
CA LEU A 68 9.06 13.66 5.41
C LEU A 68 8.49 14.97 4.85
N GLU A 69 9.10 16.12 5.20
CA GLU A 69 8.70 17.44 4.70
C GLU A 69 8.84 17.56 3.18
N LYS A 70 9.88 16.98 2.57
CA LYS A 70 10.02 16.95 1.11
C LYS A 70 8.87 16.19 0.45
N ILE A 71 8.50 15.06 1.00
CA ILE A 71 7.38 14.26 0.48
C ILE A 71 6.06 14.99 0.73
N ALA A 72 5.86 15.56 1.91
CA ALA A 72 4.66 16.34 2.24
C ALA A 72 4.49 17.54 1.29
N SER A 73 5.56 18.28 1.04
CA SER A 73 5.56 19.41 0.10
C SER A 73 5.23 18.98 -1.33
N PHE A 74 5.70 17.79 -1.76
CA PHE A 74 5.32 17.22 -3.05
C PHE A 74 3.81 16.96 -3.12
N LEU A 75 3.22 16.41 -2.06
CA LEU A 75 1.77 16.11 -2.01
C LEU A 75 0.96 17.40 -2.00
N GLU A 76 1.31 18.34 -1.12
CA GLU A 76 0.66 19.65 -1.03
C GLU A 76 0.79 20.46 -2.33
N GLY A 77 1.90 20.32 -3.04
CA GLY A 77 2.12 20.91 -4.35
C GLY A 77 1.20 20.40 -5.47
N LYS A 78 0.40 19.33 -5.20
CA LYS A 78 -0.66 18.88 -6.10
C LYS A 78 -1.97 19.63 -5.90
N ASN A 79 -2.08 20.40 -4.84
CA ASN A 79 -3.24 21.23 -4.56
C ASN A 79 -3.27 22.42 -5.52
N ASP A 80 -4.46 22.76 -5.95
CA ASP A 80 -4.71 23.91 -6.81
C ASP A 80 -5.02 25.14 -5.91
N PRO A 81 -4.15 26.15 -5.86
CA PRO A 81 -4.33 27.31 -4.98
C PRO A 81 -5.58 28.14 -5.30
N GLU A 82 -6.18 27.98 -6.51
CA GLU A 82 -7.39 28.66 -6.90
C GLU A 82 -8.67 28.00 -6.38
N LYS A 83 -8.57 26.75 -5.91
CA LYS A 83 -9.71 26.01 -5.37
C LYS A 83 -9.92 26.23 -3.89
N PRO A 84 -11.17 26.19 -3.41
CA PRO A 84 -11.45 26.14 -1.98
C PRO A 84 -10.74 24.97 -1.28
N LYS A 85 -10.45 25.12 0.01
CA LYS A 85 -9.71 24.11 0.77
C LYS A 85 -10.35 22.72 0.74
N ASP A 86 -11.67 22.65 0.76
CA ASP A 86 -12.45 21.40 0.73
C ASP A 86 -12.48 20.72 -0.65
N GLU A 87 -12.09 21.46 -1.73
CA GLU A 87 -11.99 20.92 -3.09
C GLU A 87 -10.55 20.61 -3.51
N GLN A 88 -9.56 20.91 -2.69
CA GLN A 88 -8.16 20.60 -2.95
C GLN A 88 -7.93 19.09 -2.90
N LEU A 89 -6.95 18.58 -3.67
CA LEU A 89 -6.69 17.14 -3.75
C LEU A 89 -6.32 16.55 -2.39
N PHE A 90 -5.42 17.24 -1.64
CA PHE A 90 -5.04 16.91 -0.28
C PHE A 90 -5.59 17.93 0.69
N GLN A 91 -6.35 17.48 1.68
CA GLN A 91 -6.90 18.35 2.71
C GLN A 91 -5.94 18.53 3.86
N GLU A 92 -5.30 17.43 4.26
CA GLU A 92 -4.32 17.44 5.35
C GLU A 92 -3.22 16.43 5.04
N VAL A 93 -1.99 16.84 5.31
CA VAL A 93 -0.80 15.99 5.25
C VAL A 93 -0.14 16.06 6.62
N PHE A 94 -0.23 14.99 7.38
CA PHE A 94 0.29 14.90 8.74
C PHE A 94 1.54 14.03 8.78
N THR A 95 2.65 14.56 9.30
CA THR A 95 3.95 13.91 9.37
C THR A 95 4.33 13.56 10.80
N VAL A 96 4.85 12.35 11.03
CA VAL A 96 5.36 11.89 12.33
C VAL A 96 6.74 11.31 12.11
N ALA A 97 7.78 11.95 12.66
CA ALA A 97 9.13 11.38 12.73
C ALA A 97 9.32 10.57 14.01
N GLY A 98 10.18 9.56 13.93
CA GLY A 98 10.51 8.72 15.10
C GLY A 98 9.58 7.51 15.29
N PHE A 99 8.65 7.25 14.37
CA PHE A 99 7.74 6.11 14.43
C PHE A 99 7.90 5.19 13.21
N ASP A 100 8.19 3.91 13.45
CA ASP A 100 8.25 2.89 12.40
C ASP A 100 6.89 2.21 12.25
N LEU A 101 6.16 2.59 11.22
CA LEU A 101 4.82 2.06 10.93
C LEU A 101 4.84 0.56 10.60
N LEU A 102 5.92 0.08 9.98
CA LEU A 102 6.02 -1.29 9.46
C LEU A 102 6.64 -2.25 10.46
N GLY A 103 7.70 -1.81 11.14
CA GLY A 103 8.39 -2.60 12.17
C GLY A 103 7.71 -2.54 13.52
N GLY A 104 6.89 -1.55 13.74
CA GLY A 104 6.23 -1.27 15.03
C GLY A 104 7.23 -0.76 16.07
N GLY A 105 7.05 0.47 16.54
CA GLY A 105 7.89 1.03 17.59
C GLY A 105 8.53 2.38 17.26
N GLN A 106 9.46 2.79 18.13
CA GLN A 106 10.16 4.06 17.97
C GLN A 106 11.53 3.83 17.32
N LYS A 107 11.79 4.60 16.26
CA LYS A 107 13.05 4.55 15.52
C LYS A 107 13.32 5.93 14.92
N SER A 108 14.44 6.58 15.31
CA SER A 108 14.79 7.93 14.85
C SER A 108 14.90 8.05 13.32
N SER A 109 15.33 6.96 12.67
CA SER A 109 15.46 6.87 11.21
C SER A 109 14.17 6.45 10.50
N ALA A 110 13.03 6.41 11.19
CA ALA A 110 11.74 6.08 10.59
C ALA A 110 10.72 7.18 10.82
N GLY A 111 9.75 7.27 9.90
CA GLY A 111 8.65 8.19 10.02
C GLY A 111 7.46 7.76 9.16
N VAL A 112 6.34 8.41 9.37
CA VAL A 112 5.10 8.14 8.66
C VAL A 112 4.42 9.45 8.24
N ILE A 113 3.80 9.44 7.08
CA ILE A 113 2.92 10.50 6.61
C ILE A 113 1.52 9.93 6.46
N PHE A 114 0.55 10.63 7.00
CA PHE A 114 -0.87 10.39 6.75
C PHE A 114 -1.38 11.48 5.81
N ALA A 115 -1.77 11.09 4.60
CA ALA A 115 -2.23 12.00 3.57
C ALA A 115 -3.74 11.83 3.38
N THR A 116 -4.52 12.77 3.89
CA THR A 116 -5.97 12.82 3.77
C THR A 116 -6.34 13.55 2.48
N MET A 117 -7.13 12.90 1.65
CA MET A 117 -7.59 13.41 0.36
C MET A 117 -9.00 13.98 0.48
N SER A 118 -9.39 14.82 -0.48
CA SER A 118 -10.75 15.35 -0.56
C SER A 118 -11.80 14.26 -0.83
N ASP A 119 -13.07 14.63 -0.65
CA ASP A 119 -14.22 13.78 -0.95
C ASP A 119 -14.18 13.29 -2.42
N TRP A 120 -14.66 12.08 -2.67
CA TRP A 120 -14.67 11.45 -4.00
C TRP A 120 -15.38 12.29 -5.07
N LYS A 121 -16.36 13.11 -4.71
CA LYS A 121 -17.06 14.03 -5.64
C LYS A 121 -16.10 15.02 -6.31
N TYR A 122 -14.98 15.36 -5.68
CA TYR A 122 -13.95 16.25 -6.23
C TYR A 122 -12.79 15.50 -6.89
N ARG A 123 -12.71 14.18 -6.71
CA ARG A 123 -11.66 13.29 -7.24
C ARG A 123 -12.23 12.34 -8.30
N THR A 124 -12.77 12.88 -9.36
CA THR A 124 -13.52 12.10 -10.38
C THR A 124 -12.65 11.49 -11.46
N THR A 125 -11.37 11.85 -11.53
CA THR A 125 -10.45 11.35 -12.56
C THR A 125 -9.59 10.19 -12.02
N GLN A 126 -9.21 9.30 -12.92
CA GLN A 126 -8.29 8.20 -12.55
C GLN A 126 -6.96 8.73 -12.01
N ALA A 127 -6.48 9.89 -12.50
CA ALA A 127 -5.25 10.53 -12.05
C ALA A 127 -5.31 11.02 -10.60
N THR A 128 -6.50 11.29 -10.07
CA THR A 128 -6.74 11.75 -8.68
C THR A 128 -7.18 10.60 -7.76
N SER A 129 -7.18 9.37 -8.24
CA SER A 129 -7.47 8.19 -7.42
C SER A 129 -6.34 7.92 -6.43
N ILE A 130 -6.66 7.27 -5.31
CA ILE A 130 -5.67 6.92 -4.28
C ILE A 130 -4.54 6.06 -4.87
N ASN A 131 -4.85 5.11 -5.75
CA ASN A 131 -3.85 4.26 -6.39
C ASN A 131 -2.89 5.05 -7.29
N ALA A 132 -3.41 6.07 -8.01
CA ALA A 132 -2.57 6.95 -8.81
C ALA A 132 -1.66 7.81 -7.92
N MET A 133 -2.16 8.30 -6.78
CA MET A 133 -1.37 9.09 -5.84
C MET A 133 -0.28 8.24 -5.18
N VAL A 134 -0.59 7.02 -4.78
CA VAL A 134 0.40 6.04 -4.29
C VAL A 134 1.51 5.84 -5.36
N GLY A 135 1.14 5.60 -6.61
CA GLY A 135 2.10 5.45 -7.71
C GLY A 135 2.97 6.70 -7.95
N GLN A 136 2.37 7.90 -7.90
CA GLN A 136 3.11 9.16 -8.04
C GLN A 136 4.04 9.41 -6.85
N THR A 137 3.65 9.02 -5.64
CA THR A 137 4.51 9.10 -4.44
C THR A 137 5.75 8.22 -4.60
N PHE A 138 5.61 6.99 -5.09
CA PHE A 138 6.75 6.13 -5.41
C PHE A 138 7.66 6.75 -6.48
N GLY A 139 7.07 7.31 -7.54
CA GLY A 139 7.82 7.98 -8.61
C GLY A 139 8.62 9.18 -8.11
N PHE A 140 8.04 10.01 -7.24
CA PHE A 140 8.71 11.12 -6.59
C PHE A 140 9.82 10.63 -5.65
N ALA A 141 9.53 9.63 -4.81
CA ALA A 141 10.48 9.12 -3.83
C ALA A 141 11.76 8.59 -4.49
N ALA A 142 11.64 7.91 -5.62
CA ALA A 142 12.79 7.39 -6.37
C ALA A 142 13.76 8.48 -6.84
N GLN A 143 13.29 9.71 -7.03
CA GLN A 143 14.10 10.82 -7.53
C GLN A 143 14.40 11.86 -6.44
N GLY A 144 13.41 12.16 -5.60
CA GLY A 144 13.49 13.22 -4.61
C GLY A 144 14.17 12.84 -3.30
N VAL A 145 14.08 11.54 -2.94
CA VAL A 145 14.65 11.00 -1.68
C VAL A 145 15.23 9.59 -1.90
N PRO A 146 16.19 9.40 -2.83
CA PRO A 146 16.66 8.09 -3.27
C PRO A 146 17.35 7.27 -2.17
N GLU A 147 17.82 7.90 -1.11
CA GLU A 147 18.45 7.24 0.04
C GLU A 147 17.45 6.63 1.00
N ALA A 148 16.21 7.14 1.04
CA ALA A 148 15.18 6.63 1.93
C ALA A 148 14.37 5.49 1.27
N THR A 149 13.99 4.49 2.04
CA THR A 149 13.01 3.51 1.63
C THR A 149 11.61 4.07 1.89
N VAL A 150 10.88 4.38 0.84
CA VAL A 150 9.53 4.95 0.92
C VAL A 150 8.52 3.92 0.46
N ILE A 151 7.52 3.66 1.30
CA ILE A 151 6.44 2.71 1.03
C ILE A 151 5.11 3.43 1.22
N ALA A 152 4.50 3.82 0.10
CA ALA A 152 3.15 4.38 0.08
C ALA A 152 2.13 3.24 -0.01
N MET A 153 1.09 3.28 0.82
CA MET A 153 0.12 2.21 0.91
C MET A 153 -1.28 2.72 1.21
N ASN A 154 -2.25 2.12 0.53
CA ASN A 154 -3.65 2.29 0.87
C ASN A 154 -3.94 1.45 2.13
N PRO A 155 -4.60 2.00 3.16
CA PRO A 155 -4.99 1.23 4.32
C PRO A 155 -5.94 0.08 3.93
N PRO A 156 -5.92 -1.05 4.67
CA PRO A 156 -6.85 -2.13 4.41
C PRO A 156 -8.29 -1.68 4.67
N SER A 157 -9.22 -2.14 3.84
CA SER A 157 -10.65 -1.82 3.97
C SER A 157 -11.27 -2.28 5.30
N ILE A 158 -10.65 -3.26 5.97
CA ILE A 158 -11.06 -3.75 7.29
C ILE A 158 -9.95 -3.49 8.31
N PRO A 159 -10.15 -2.59 9.30
CA PRO A 159 -9.19 -2.36 10.36
C PRO A 159 -8.88 -3.65 11.13
N GLY A 160 -7.60 -3.91 11.37
CA GLY A 160 -7.15 -5.10 12.12
C GLY A 160 -6.81 -6.32 11.27
N LEU A 161 -7.09 -6.33 9.96
CA LEU A 161 -6.63 -7.37 9.04
C LEU A 161 -5.21 -7.14 8.48
N GLY A 162 -4.41 -6.35 9.16
CA GLY A 162 -3.06 -5.98 8.77
C GLY A 162 -2.93 -4.48 8.49
N THR A 163 -1.72 -4.01 8.23
CA THR A 163 -1.43 -2.60 7.89
C THR A 163 -1.51 -2.34 6.38
N THR A 164 -1.44 -3.41 5.58
CA THR A 164 -1.46 -3.34 4.11
C THR A 164 -2.15 -4.56 3.53
N GLY A 165 -2.71 -4.42 2.33
CA GLY A 165 -3.12 -5.59 1.54
C GLY A 165 -1.90 -6.42 1.13
N GLY A 166 -2.06 -7.76 1.06
CA GLY A 166 -0.98 -8.65 0.66
C GLY A 166 -0.79 -9.83 1.62
N PHE A 167 0.45 -10.29 1.74
CA PHE A 167 0.82 -11.38 2.66
C PHE A 167 2.06 -10.99 3.47
N SER A 168 2.18 -11.55 4.66
CA SER A 168 3.39 -11.48 5.48
C SER A 168 3.93 -12.89 5.72
N MET A 169 5.26 -13.00 5.77
CA MET A 169 5.94 -14.27 6.04
C MET A 169 7.12 -14.06 6.96
N TYR A 170 7.51 -15.12 7.66
CA TYR A 170 8.68 -15.13 8.52
C TYR A 170 9.76 -16.03 7.93
N ILE A 171 10.98 -15.53 7.87
CA ILE A 171 12.16 -16.33 7.56
C ILE A 171 12.75 -16.78 8.89
N ILE A 172 12.82 -18.09 9.11
CA ILE A 172 13.28 -18.67 10.38
C ILE A 172 14.70 -19.18 10.22
N ASN A 173 15.63 -18.68 11.02
CA ASN A 173 17.00 -19.15 11.11
C ASN A 173 17.07 -20.45 11.94
N LYS A 174 17.02 -21.60 11.29
CA LYS A 174 17.16 -22.91 11.96
C LYS A 174 18.61 -23.35 12.13
N ALA A 175 19.54 -22.80 11.36
CA ALA A 175 20.96 -23.16 11.39
C ALA A 175 21.73 -22.44 12.50
N GLY A 176 21.13 -21.39 13.12
CA GLY A 176 21.82 -20.59 14.12
C GLY A 176 22.88 -19.66 13.52
N ASP A 177 22.74 -19.33 12.23
CA ASP A 177 23.62 -18.39 11.54
C ASP A 177 23.61 -17.01 12.20
N SER A 178 24.66 -16.24 11.98
CA SER A 178 24.74 -14.86 12.49
C SER A 178 23.65 -13.98 11.89
N PRO A 179 23.23 -12.90 12.57
CA PRO A 179 22.26 -11.95 12.03
C PRO A 179 22.65 -11.39 10.65
N GLN A 180 23.93 -11.21 10.39
CA GLN A 180 24.47 -10.71 9.12
C GLN A 180 24.21 -11.70 7.98
N VAL A 181 24.50 -12.99 8.20
CA VAL A 181 24.22 -14.07 7.22
C VAL A 181 22.73 -14.18 6.97
N MET A 182 21.91 -14.02 8.01
CA MET A 182 20.45 -14.00 7.88
C MET A 182 19.99 -12.83 7.02
N ALA A 183 20.56 -11.64 7.19
CA ALA A 183 20.25 -10.47 6.38
C ALA A 183 20.63 -10.68 4.90
N GLU A 184 21.79 -11.26 4.63
CA GLU A 184 22.20 -11.60 3.26
C GLU A 184 21.21 -12.55 2.59
N ARG A 185 20.84 -13.63 3.27
CA ARG A 185 19.84 -14.59 2.77
C ARG A 185 18.48 -13.96 2.54
N ALA A 186 18.04 -13.10 3.46
CA ALA A 186 16.78 -12.36 3.29
C ALA A 186 16.83 -11.46 2.06
N ASN A 187 17.94 -10.74 1.85
CA ASN A 187 18.13 -9.87 0.70
C ASN A 187 18.20 -10.64 -0.64
N GLU A 188 18.87 -11.79 -0.67
CA GLU A 188 18.85 -12.69 -1.83
C GLU A 188 17.43 -13.14 -2.18
N PHE A 189 16.66 -13.55 -1.17
CA PHE A 189 15.28 -13.94 -1.34
C PHE A 189 14.43 -12.77 -1.87
N LEU A 190 14.57 -11.58 -1.30
CA LEU A 190 13.84 -10.39 -1.75
C LEU A 190 14.19 -10.02 -3.20
N ALA A 191 15.47 -10.12 -3.58
CA ALA A 191 15.91 -9.84 -4.94
C ALA A 191 15.30 -10.81 -5.96
N GLU A 192 15.17 -12.08 -5.60
CA GLU A 192 14.55 -13.09 -6.45
C GLU A 192 13.03 -12.91 -6.52
N ALA A 193 12.39 -12.67 -5.38
CA ALA A 193 10.94 -12.46 -5.28
C ALA A 193 10.46 -11.23 -6.09
N ARG A 194 11.25 -10.17 -6.15
CA ARG A 194 10.95 -8.96 -6.97
C ARG A 194 10.87 -9.23 -8.46
N LYS A 195 11.45 -10.33 -8.95
CA LYS A 195 11.36 -10.71 -10.37
C LYS A 195 10.00 -11.31 -10.74
N SER A 196 9.20 -11.71 -9.75
CA SER A 196 7.88 -12.29 -9.98
C SER A 196 6.88 -11.22 -10.39
N PRO A 197 6.16 -11.37 -11.51
CA PRO A 197 5.12 -10.42 -11.92
C PRO A 197 3.90 -10.43 -10.99
N ALA A 198 3.77 -11.44 -10.13
CA ALA A 198 2.69 -11.54 -9.14
C ALA A 198 2.95 -10.69 -7.89
N ILE A 199 4.18 -10.21 -7.70
CA ILE A 199 4.59 -9.45 -6.52
C ILE A 199 4.86 -8.00 -6.93
N GLN A 200 3.96 -7.10 -6.57
CA GLN A 200 4.09 -5.68 -6.87
C GLN A 200 5.19 -5.01 -6.03
N SER A 201 5.29 -5.39 -4.76
CA SER A 201 6.29 -4.87 -3.83
C SER A 201 6.57 -5.91 -2.74
N ILE A 202 7.84 -6.02 -2.34
CA ILE A 202 8.26 -6.85 -1.21
C ILE A 202 9.39 -6.15 -0.44
N TYR A 203 9.29 -6.15 0.87
CA TYR A 203 10.26 -5.51 1.76
C TYR A 203 10.45 -6.31 3.05
N THR A 204 11.50 -6.01 3.79
CA THR A 204 11.75 -6.53 5.12
C THR A 204 12.01 -5.39 6.09
N THR A 205 11.61 -5.57 7.34
CA THR A 205 11.93 -4.67 8.45
C THR A 205 13.18 -5.14 9.22
N PHE A 206 13.72 -6.29 8.83
CA PHE A 206 14.93 -6.83 9.47
C PHE A 206 16.16 -6.04 9.04
N ASP A 207 16.84 -5.44 10.02
CA ASP A 207 18.02 -4.62 9.85
C ASP A 207 19.09 -5.02 10.86
N THR A 208 20.30 -5.27 10.36
CA THR A 208 21.47 -5.63 11.17
C THR A 208 22.53 -4.54 11.22
N SER A 209 22.29 -3.42 10.56
CA SER A 209 23.24 -2.32 10.41
C SER A 209 23.06 -1.20 11.44
N THR A 210 21.98 -1.26 12.24
CA THR A 210 21.74 -0.26 13.29
C THR A 210 22.73 -0.48 14.44
N PRO A 211 23.67 0.45 14.69
CA PRO A 211 24.59 0.34 15.80
C PRO A 211 23.82 0.45 17.12
N SER A 212 24.07 -0.49 18.02
CA SER A 212 23.55 -0.45 19.39
C SER A 212 24.71 -0.25 20.38
N LEU A 213 24.51 0.64 21.33
CA LEU A 213 25.44 0.84 22.45
C LEU A 213 24.91 0.10 23.67
N GLN A 214 25.66 -0.89 24.15
CA GLN A 214 25.37 -1.54 25.41
C GLN A 214 26.21 -0.91 26.51
N PHE A 215 25.59 -0.33 27.52
CA PHE A 215 26.26 0.19 28.70
C PHE A 215 26.33 -0.91 29.77
N ASP A 216 27.50 -1.40 30.05
CA ASP A 216 27.75 -2.31 31.18
C ASP A 216 28.26 -1.47 32.36
N VAL A 217 27.39 -1.20 33.32
CA VAL A 217 27.70 -0.38 34.48
C VAL A 217 28.27 -1.27 35.59
N ASN A 218 29.54 -1.06 35.88
CA ASN A 218 30.15 -1.68 37.07
C ASN A 218 29.62 -1.02 38.34
N ARG A 219 28.61 -1.67 38.97
CA ARG A 219 27.88 -1.15 40.13
C ARG A 219 28.76 -1.01 41.38
N GLU A 220 29.83 -1.83 41.50
CA GLU A 220 30.76 -1.74 42.63
C GLU A 220 31.65 -0.50 42.57
N LYS A 221 31.93 0.01 41.35
CA LYS A 221 32.67 1.25 41.15
C LYS A 221 31.82 2.49 41.08
N ALA A 222 30.52 2.33 40.91
CA ALA A 222 29.55 3.44 40.80
C ALA A 222 28.92 3.80 42.16
N ALA A 223 29.04 2.96 43.16
CA ALA A 223 28.66 3.20 44.55
C ALA A 223 29.85 3.76 45.35
#